data_c0d1545024313bb333ac6ceeba7e9aed
#
_entry.id   c0d1545024313bb333ac6ceeba7e9aed
#
_cell.length_a   1.000
_cell.length_b   1.000
_cell.length_c   1.000
_cell.angle_alpha   90.00
_cell.angle_beta   90.00
_cell.angle_gamma   90.00
#
_symmetry.space_group_name_H-M   'P 1'
#
loop_
_entity.id
_entity.type
_entity.pdbx_description
1 polymer ?
#
loop_
_entity_poly.entity_id
_entity_poly.type
_entity_poly.pdbx_seq_one_letter_code
_entity_poly.pdbx_strand_id
1 'polypeptide(L)'
;MKIPSLRLRSFWSALSRWEQPEFWQGTSVASSGATCGRIVLALGLLAGVAIISIQYYHKVLQPNEAGQLTRSAFLRWRGMLHELYAGGNIYVGRSEYPNPPIMAIILWPFAVLPPLGGALLWLYAKVAMALLAIRWCLGLTAPPKLSWAGQILGVTLALPALVGDLTHNNVNIFILFLLAASWECLRRRWDVIAGCVLSLAIACKLTPLLFVLYFLWKRSWRVLLAIVAGLLMWWFLLPGCLLGWERNTQLLADWYRLMIERPLLKGEVTSEHPNQSLVGWTYRLFTHSPSFVHYRTTQDGDIPVPAAYHNWIDLGPDVAWWMTKIWGILFLVLMVWLCRTSENERHGWRRSAEYAWVVLGMLLLSERTWKHHAVTLILPGITLVTALALPGNSAWLRRLIMGSLTWAFFLMVIPGLWGRSFQDMALVYGSHTVAFLILAAAIAVLLHTALPQADKGMAGRIRGMGCSNRRTQTV
;
A
#
# COMPACT_ATOMS: atom_id res chain seq x y z
N MET A 1 -3.73 -24.37 46.63
CA MET A 1 -2.73 -23.58 45.93
C MET A 1 -3.40 -22.25 45.54
N LYS A 2 -3.18 -21.16 46.32
CA LYS A 2 -3.83 -19.83 46.06
C LYS A 2 -2.99 -19.11 45.02
N ILE A 3 -3.52 -18.95 43.81
CA ILE A 3 -2.90 -18.12 42.77
C ILE A 3 -2.85 -16.68 43.27
N PRO A 4 -1.71 -16.00 43.26
CA PRO A 4 -1.59 -14.66 43.83
C PRO A 4 -2.42 -13.64 43.00
N SER A 5 -3.52 -13.18 43.58
CA SER A 5 -4.45 -12.20 43.02
C SER A 5 -3.77 -10.83 42.66
N LEU A 6 -2.59 -10.57 43.16
CA LEU A 6 -1.78 -9.39 42.87
C LEU A 6 -1.19 -9.34 41.47
N ARG A 7 -0.80 -10.52 40.87
CA ARG A 7 -0.26 -10.55 39.50
C ARG A 7 -1.32 -10.34 38.42
N LEU A 8 -2.55 -10.78 38.66
CA LEU A 8 -3.67 -10.55 37.75
C LEU A 8 -4.09 -9.08 37.71
N ARG A 9 -4.14 -8.39 38.84
CA ARG A 9 -4.47 -6.96 38.89
C ARG A 9 -3.43 -6.08 38.20
N SER A 10 -2.13 -6.37 38.36
CA SER A 10 -1.06 -5.65 37.64
C SER A 10 -1.07 -5.92 36.13
N PHE A 11 -1.42 -7.11 35.71
CA PHE A 11 -1.58 -7.46 34.30
C PHE A 11 -2.78 -6.71 33.67
N TRP A 12 -3.95 -6.71 34.33
CA TRP A 12 -5.12 -5.98 33.84
C TRP A 12 -4.92 -4.46 33.85
N SER A 13 -4.21 -3.91 34.83
CA SER A 13 -3.86 -2.47 34.85
C SER A 13 -2.85 -2.10 33.77
N ALA A 14 -1.95 -2.98 33.40
CA ALA A 14 -1.06 -2.77 32.26
C ALA A 14 -1.80 -2.85 30.92
N LEU A 15 -2.74 -3.78 30.78
CA LEU A 15 -3.60 -3.90 29.59
C LEU A 15 -4.55 -2.69 29.43
N SER A 16 -4.98 -2.05 30.50
CA SER A 16 -5.85 -0.86 30.41
C SER A 16 -5.13 0.41 29.96
N ARG A 17 -3.79 0.45 30.03
CA ARG A 17 -3.02 1.64 29.63
C ARG A 17 -3.13 1.94 28.13
N TRP A 18 -3.20 0.93 27.28
CA TRP A 18 -3.32 1.13 25.84
C TRP A 18 -4.70 1.70 25.42
N GLU A 19 -5.71 1.62 26.28
CA GLU A 19 -7.01 2.26 26.06
C GLU A 19 -6.96 3.78 26.25
N GLN A 20 -5.90 4.31 26.92
CA GLN A 20 -5.73 5.72 27.18
C GLN A 20 -5.06 6.43 26.00
N PRO A 21 -5.66 7.50 25.46
CA PRO A 21 -5.09 8.23 24.31
C PRO A 21 -3.66 8.72 24.54
N GLU A 22 -3.34 9.09 25.79
CA GLU A 22 -2.05 9.63 26.21
C GLU A 22 -0.90 8.64 25.98
N PHE A 23 -1.18 7.32 26.07
CA PHE A 23 -0.19 6.29 25.79
C PHE A 23 0.32 6.37 24.34
N TRP A 24 -0.56 6.70 23.40
CA TRP A 24 -0.26 6.78 21.98
C TRP A 24 0.23 8.15 21.54
N GLN A 25 0.10 9.20 22.42
CA GLN A 25 0.55 10.56 22.14
C GLN A 25 2.02 10.74 22.48
N GLY A 26 2.75 11.43 21.60
CA GLY A 26 4.13 11.86 21.85
C GLY A 26 4.15 13.08 22.78
N THR A 27 4.94 13.01 23.85
CA THR A 27 5.19 14.16 24.72
C THR A 27 6.04 15.21 24.01
N SER A 28 5.74 16.49 24.24
CA SER A 28 6.50 17.62 23.70
C SER A 28 7.85 17.85 24.43
N VAL A 29 8.06 17.17 25.56
CA VAL A 29 9.24 17.36 26.40
C VAL A 29 10.39 16.49 25.86
N ALA A 30 11.47 17.14 25.45
CA ALA A 30 12.73 16.49 25.12
C ALA A 30 13.40 15.97 26.41
N SER A 31 12.99 14.79 26.89
CA SER A 31 13.67 14.11 27.98
C SER A 31 14.94 13.42 27.45
N SER A 32 15.96 13.24 28.30
CA SER A 32 17.18 12.49 27.97
C SER A 32 16.87 11.06 27.47
N GLY A 33 15.77 10.47 27.93
CA GLY A 33 15.23 9.20 27.43
C GLY A 33 14.79 9.22 25.95
N ALA A 34 14.34 10.37 25.44
CA ALA A 34 13.95 10.50 24.03
C ALA A 34 15.18 10.45 23.10
N THR A 35 16.33 10.93 23.53
CA THR A 35 17.58 10.86 22.76
C THR A 35 18.11 9.42 22.71
N CYS A 36 18.11 8.72 23.84
CA CYS A 36 18.50 7.31 23.90
C CYS A 36 17.59 6.45 23.01
N GLY A 37 16.27 6.65 23.04
CA GLY A 37 15.33 5.93 22.19
C GLY A 37 15.57 6.17 20.68
N ARG A 38 15.94 7.39 20.28
CA ARG A 38 16.30 7.71 18.88
C ARG A 38 17.58 6.99 18.46
N ILE A 39 18.60 6.93 19.33
CA ILE A 39 19.84 6.22 19.03
C ILE A 39 19.57 4.73 18.86
N VAL A 40 18.83 4.11 19.77
CA VAL A 40 18.47 2.68 19.71
C VAL A 40 17.70 2.38 18.44
N LEU A 41 16.74 3.24 18.05
CA LEU A 41 15.99 3.07 16.79
C LEU A 41 16.93 3.19 15.58
N ALA A 42 17.80 4.19 15.55
CA ALA A 42 18.74 4.39 14.45
C ALA A 42 19.70 3.19 14.30
N LEU A 43 20.23 2.69 15.42
CA LEU A 43 21.07 1.49 15.42
C LEU A 43 20.29 0.24 14.97
N GLY A 44 19.04 0.07 15.42
CA GLY A 44 18.16 -1.00 14.99
C GLY A 44 17.85 -0.94 13.49
N LEU A 45 17.60 0.24 12.95
CA LEU A 45 17.39 0.45 11.49
C LEU A 45 18.67 0.14 10.70
N LEU A 46 19.83 0.61 11.16
CA LEU A 46 21.12 0.30 10.52
C LEU A 46 21.42 -1.20 10.53
N ALA A 47 21.20 -1.86 11.67
CA ALA A 47 21.36 -3.31 11.77
C ALA A 47 20.36 -4.05 10.84
N GLY A 48 19.11 -3.62 10.80
CA GLY A 48 18.10 -4.18 9.89
C GLY A 48 18.48 -4.03 8.42
N VAL A 49 18.95 -2.84 8.01
CA VAL A 49 19.44 -2.59 6.65
C VAL A 49 20.66 -3.45 6.34
N ALA A 50 21.61 -3.59 7.29
CA ALA A 50 22.79 -4.46 7.11
C ALA A 50 22.37 -5.92 6.93
N ILE A 51 21.46 -6.44 7.77
CA ILE A 51 20.95 -7.81 7.68
C ILE A 51 20.26 -8.04 6.32
N ILE A 52 19.39 -7.14 5.90
CA ILE A 52 18.70 -7.22 4.60
C ILE A 52 19.71 -7.18 3.46
N SER A 53 20.74 -6.33 3.55
CA SER A 53 21.78 -6.23 2.54
C SER A 53 22.60 -7.51 2.41
N ILE A 54 22.97 -8.14 3.54
CA ILE A 54 23.68 -9.42 3.58
C ILE A 54 22.79 -10.54 3.01
N GLN A 55 21.53 -10.62 3.43
CA GLN A 55 20.58 -11.61 2.90
C GLN A 55 20.37 -11.43 1.40
N TYR A 56 20.22 -10.20 0.95
CA TYR A 56 20.06 -9.87 -0.46
C TYR A 56 21.30 -10.24 -1.25
N TYR A 57 22.49 -9.88 -0.76
CA TYR A 57 23.78 -10.24 -1.37
C TYR A 57 23.91 -11.74 -1.58
N HIS A 58 23.71 -12.55 -0.52
CA HIS A 58 23.77 -14.01 -0.63
C HIS A 58 22.72 -14.58 -1.60
N LYS A 59 21.51 -14.04 -1.59
CA LYS A 59 20.45 -14.47 -2.51
C LYS A 59 20.81 -14.20 -3.96
N VAL A 60 21.37 -13.01 -4.25
CA VAL A 60 21.66 -12.53 -5.60
C VAL A 60 22.84 -13.26 -6.22
N LEU A 61 23.83 -13.68 -5.41
CA LEU A 61 24.99 -14.43 -5.89
C LEU A 61 24.67 -15.89 -6.24
N GLN A 62 23.47 -16.40 -5.88
CA GLN A 62 23.06 -17.75 -6.27
C GLN A 62 22.48 -17.72 -7.69
N PRO A 63 23.15 -18.31 -8.70
CA PRO A 63 22.60 -18.40 -10.03
C PRO A 63 21.37 -19.32 -10.05
N ASN A 64 20.54 -19.17 -11.08
CA ASN A 64 19.53 -20.18 -11.43
C ASN A 64 20.21 -21.40 -12.09
N GLU A 65 19.40 -22.40 -12.46
CA GLU A 65 19.90 -23.62 -13.13
C GLU A 65 20.62 -23.33 -14.47
N ALA A 66 20.31 -22.19 -15.10
CA ALA A 66 20.97 -21.71 -16.34
C ALA A 66 22.20 -20.82 -16.08
N GLY A 67 22.69 -20.73 -14.82
CA GLY A 67 23.84 -19.91 -14.46
C GLY A 67 23.58 -18.39 -14.39
N GLN A 68 22.31 -17.94 -14.51
CA GLN A 68 21.95 -16.53 -14.56
C GLN A 68 21.56 -15.99 -13.18
N LEU A 69 21.92 -14.73 -12.88
CA LEU A 69 21.55 -14.03 -11.65
C LEU A 69 20.14 -13.44 -11.76
N THR A 70 19.10 -14.27 -11.57
CA THR A 70 17.69 -13.86 -11.76
C THR A 70 16.83 -13.94 -10.50
N ARG A 71 17.42 -14.20 -9.33
CA ARG A 71 16.66 -14.42 -8.07
C ARG A 71 16.01 -13.15 -7.48
N SER A 72 16.21 -11.96 -8.07
CA SER A 72 15.46 -10.75 -7.71
C SER A 72 14.71 -10.17 -8.91
N ALA A 73 13.64 -9.43 -8.68
CA ALA A 73 12.86 -8.80 -9.73
C ALA A 73 13.71 -7.85 -10.57
N PHE A 74 14.50 -6.99 -9.92
CA PHE A 74 15.39 -6.06 -10.63
C PHE A 74 16.37 -6.77 -11.56
N LEU A 75 17.01 -7.86 -11.11
CA LEU A 75 17.98 -8.58 -11.94
C LEU A 75 17.32 -9.32 -13.12
N ARG A 76 16.12 -9.87 -12.93
CA ARG A 76 15.34 -10.41 -14.05
C ARG A 76 15.04 -9.34 -15.07
N TRP A 77 14.57 -8.18 -14.61
CA TRP A 77 14.22 -7.07 -15.50
C TRP A 77 15.46 -6.43 -16.15
N ARG A 78 16.63 -6.46 -15.50
CA ARG A 78 17.86 -5.88 -16.05
C ARG A 78 18.16 -6.40 -17.46
N GLY A 79 18.02 -7.70 -17.72
CA GLY A 79 18.18 -8.27 -19.06
C GLY A 79 17.19 -7.67 -20.06
N MET A 80 15.91 -7.59 -19.68
CA MET A 80 14.84 -6.99 -20.49
C MET A 80 15.09 -5.49 -20.76
N LEU A 81 15.62 -4.74 -19.78
CA LEU A 81 15.96 -3.34 -19.97
C LEU A 81 17.10 -3.17 -21.00
N HIS A 82 18.13 -4.02 -20.96
CA HIS A 82 19.18 -4.02 -21.99
C HIS A 82 18.60 -4.38 -23.38
N GLU A 83 17.69 -5.37 -23.46
CA GLU A 83 16.98 -5.71 -24.67
C GLU A 83 16.18 -4.51 -25.21
N LEU A 84 15.43 -3.80 -24.33
CA LEU A 84 14.70 -2.60 -24.70
C LEU A 84 15.62 -1.56 -25.35
N TYR A 85 16.77 -1.25 -24.75
CA TYR A 85 17.69 -0.23 -25.28
C TYR A 85 18.50 -0.73 -26.50
N ALA A 86 18.58 -2.05 -26.72
CA ALA A 86 19.13 -2.63 -27.94
C ALA A 86 18.11 -2.70 -29.12
N GLY A 87 16.87 -2.22 -28.91
CA GLY A 87 15.87 -2.20 -29.98
C GLY A 87 14.78 -3.28 -29.85
N GLY A 88 14.88 -4.22 -28.90
CA GLY A 88 13.93 -5.31 -28.70
C GLY A 88 12.60 -4.88 -28.08
N ASN A 89 11.60 -5.76 -28.12
CA ASN A 89 10.30 -5.57 -27.48
C ASN A 89 10.17 -6.49 -26.27
N ILE A 90 10.07 -5.88 -25.08
CA ILE A 90 10.07 -6.57 -23.79
C ILE A 90 8.69 -7.06 -23.34
N TYR A 91 7.66 -6.93 -24.17
CA TYR A 91 6.27 -7.34 -23.88
C TYR A 91 5.81 -8.55 -24.69
N VAL A 92 6.64 -9.07 -25.58
CA VAL A 92 6.32 -10.21 -26.43
C VAL A 92 7.37 -11.33 -26.29
N GLY A 93 6.97 -12.57 -26.57
CA GLY A 93 7.83 -13.74 -26.46
C GLY A 93 8.08 -14.16 -25.01
N ARG A 94 9.33 -14.51 -24.68
CA ARG A 94 9.72 -14.99 -23.33
C ARG A 94 9.80 -13.89 -22.28
N SER A 95 9.85 -12.61 -22.70
CA SER A 95 10.06 -11.47 -21.82
C SER A 95 8.75 -10.76 -21.55
N GLU A 96 8.02 -11.18 -20.51
CA GLU A 96 6.80 -10.49 -20.08
C GLU A 96 7.13 -9.45 -19.00
N TYR A 97 7.61 -8.26 -19.41
CA TYR A 97 7.88 -7.18 -18.47
C TYR A 97 6.57 -6.60 -17.92
N PRO A 98 6.35 -6.62 -16.58
CA PRO A 98 5.02 -6.31 -16.04
C PRO A 98 4.70 -4.81 -15.96
N ASN A 99 5.70 -3.94 -16.02
CA ASN A 99 5.49 -2.49 -15.83
C ASN A 99 5.49 -1.75 -17.17
N PRO A 100 4.87 -0.56 -17.27
CA PRO A 100 4.92 0.27 -18.48
C PRO A 100 6.33 0.72 -18.87
N PRO A 101 6.55 1.20 -20.11
CA PRO A 101 7.88 1.63 -20.60
C PRO A 101 8.57 2.67 -19.71
N ILE A 102 7.81 3.60 -19.14
CA ILE A 102 8.36 4.63 -18.24
C ILE A 102 9.09 4.02 -17.02
N MET A 103 8.60 2.88 -16.48
CA MET A 103 9.28 2.24 -15.37
C MET A 103 10.62 1.63 -15.80
N ALA A 104 10.72 1.12 -17.02
CA ALA A 104 11.99 0.66 -17.59
C ALA A 104 13.00 1.82 -17.74
N ILE A 105 12.53 2.98 -18.19
CA ILE A 105 13.35 4.20 -18.30
C ILE A 105 13.87 4.63 -16.92
N ILE A 106 13.00 4.64 -15.87
CA ILE A 106 13.40 5.01 -14.51
C ILE A 106 14.43 4.02 -13.93
N LEU A 107 14.33 2.74 -14.25
CA LEU A 107 15.26 1.72 -13.77
C LEU A 107 16.56 1.67 -14.58
N TRP A 108 16.60 2.24 -15.77
CA TRP A 108 17.77 2.19 -16.67
C TRP A 108 19.08 2.66 -16.04
N PRO A 109 19.14 3.79 -15.29
CA PRO A 109 20.38 4.24 -14.64
C PRO A 109 20.99 3.21 -13.69
N PHE A 110 20.17 2.36 -13.09
CA PHE A 110 20.63 1.27 -12.23
C PHE A 110 21.02 0.03 -13.05
N ALA A 111 20.34 -0.21 -14.18
CA ALA A 111 20.57 -1.38 -15.02
C ALA A 111 21.89 -1.35 -15.79
N VAL A 112 22.41 -0.15 -16.13
CA VAL A 112 23.71 0.03 -16.80
C VAL A 112 24.90 -0.25 -15.87
N LEU A 113 24.71 -0.17 -14.57
CA LEU A 113 25.75 -0.51 -13.58
C LEU A 113 26.03 -2.02 -13.55
N PRO A 114 27.16 -2.46 -13.00
CA PRO A 114 27.38 -3.88 -12.72
C PRO A 114 26.19 -4.47 -11.95
N PRO A 115 25.77 -5.73 -12.21
CA PRO A 115 24.51 -6.30 -11.70
C PRO A 115 24.30 -6.11 -10.21
N LEU A 116 25.32 -6.42 -9.41
CA LEU A 116 25.26 -6.27 -7.96
C LEU A 116 25.24 -4.79 -7.53
N GLY A 117 26.06 -3.95 -8.16
CA GLY A 117 26.14 -2.52 -7.84
C GLY A 117 24.81 -1.81 -8.10
N GLY A 118 24.22 -2.02 -9.28
CA GLY A 118 22.90 -1.46 -9.62
C GLY A 118 21.79 -1.97 -8.71
N ALA A 119 21.80 -3.27 -8.39
CA ALA A 119 20.81 -3.87 -7.52
C ALA A 119 20.89 -3.35 -6.08
N LEU A 120 22.09 -3.17 -5.52
CA LEU A 120 22.30 -2.59 -4.18
C LEU A 120 21.93 -1.10 -4.15
N LEU A 121 22.32 -0.34 -5.17
CA LEU A 121 21.98 1.09 -5.27
C LEU A 121 20.46 1.28 -5.30
N TRP A 122 19.72 0.45 -6.08
CA TRP A 122 18.27 0.47 -6.09
C TRP A 122 17.68 0.08 -4.73
N LEU A 123 18.24 -0.91 -4.05
CA LEU A 123 17.82 -1.31 -2.70
C LEU A 123 17.96 -0.16 -1.71
N TYR A 124 19.12 0.52 -1.67
CA TYR A 124 19.36 1.64 -0.74
C TYR A 124 18.53 2.87 -1.08
N ALA A 125 18.32 3.15 -2.36
CA ALA A 125 17.38 4.19 -2.79
C ALA A 125 15.97 3.91 -2.24
N LYS A 126 15.50 2.64 -2.29
CA LYS A 126 14.20 2.25 -1.72
C LYS A 126 14.17 2.36 -0.20
N VAL A 127 15.25 2.08 0.51
CA VAL A 127 15.31 2.31 1.97
C VAL A 127 15.08 3.79 2.28
N ALA A 128 15.77 4.70 1.59
CA ALA A 128 15.55 6.14 1.75
C ALA A 128 14.11 6.56 1.41
N MET A 129 13.55 6.02 0.32
CA MET A 129 12.16 6.26 -0.09
C MET A 129 11.17 5.78 0.98
N ALA A 130 11.37 4.60 1.59
CA ALA A 130 10.52 4.08 2.65
C ALA A 130 10.53 4.98 3.89
N LEU A 131 11.71 5.43 4.33
CA LEU A 131 11.86 6.33 5.47
C LEU A 131 11.16 7.68 5.23
N LEU A 132 11.31 8.25 4.02
CA LEU A 132 10.61 9.47 3.63
C LEU A 132 9.09 9.27 3.59
N ALA A 133 8.62 8.17 3.02
CA ALA A 133 7.20 7.84 2.97
C ALA A 133 6.59 7.71 4.38
N ILE A 134 7.25 7.01 5.31
CA ILE A 134 6.83 6.90 6.71
C ILE A 134 6.75 8.30 7.35
N ARG A 135 7.80 9.13 7.17
CA ARG A 135 7.82 10.49 7.69
C ARG A 135 6.65 11.34 7.20
N TRP A 136 6.35 11.26 5.89
CA TRP A 136 5.25 12.02 5.30
C TRP A 136 3.88 11.51 5.73
N CYS A 137 3.70 10.19 5.86
CA CYS A 137 2.47 9.61 6.41
C CYS A 137 2.24 10.06 7.86
N LEU A 138 3.27 10.08 8.71
CA LEU A 138 3.19 10.60 10.08
C LEU A 138 2.85 12.11 10.09
N GLY A 139 3.41 12.89 9.17
CA GLY A 139 3.10 14.31 9.00
C GLY A 139 1.68 14.57 8.49
N LEU A 140 1.17 13.69 7.64
CA LEU A 140 -0.19 13.78 7.09
C LEU A 140 -1.26 13.54 8.17
N THR A 141 -1.04 12.57 9.06
CA THR A 141 -2.00 12.19 10.12
C THR A 141 -2.02 13.14 11.31
N ALA A 142 -0.94 13.89 11.53
CA ALA A 142 -0.81 14.81 12.67
C ALA A 142 -1.78 16.02 12.56
N PRO A 143 -2.26 16.62 13.67
CA PRO A 143 -2.17 16.15 15.04
C PRO A 143 -3.15 15.01 15.37
N PRO A 144 -2.96 14.25 16.47
CA PRO A 144 -1.88 14.35 17.45
C PRO A 144 -0.57 13.74 16.95
N LYS A 145 0.58 14.14 17.51
CA LYS A 145 1.84 13.44 17.26
C LYS A 145 1.83 12.10 17.99
N LEU A 146 2.24 11.04 17.30
CA LEU A 146 2.31 9.72 17.89
C LEU A 146 3.55 9.55 18.77
N SER A 147 3.40 8.82 19.89
CA SER A 147 4.51 8.30 20.68
C SER A 147 5.35 7.30 19.85
N TRP A 148 6.54 6.97 20.32
CA TRP A 148 7.38 5.96 19.67
C TRP A 148 6.67 4.62 19.53
N ALA A 149 5.95 4.17 20.57
CA ALA A 149 5.16 2.95 20.53
C ALA A 149 4.08 3.03 19.44
N GLY A 150 3.41 4.17 19.32
CA GLY A 150 2.41 4.40 18.27
C GLY A 150 3.02 4.39 16.86
N GLN A 151 4.18 5.03 16.66
CA GLN A 151 4.86 5.03 15.36
C GLN A 151 5.29 3.62 14.95
N ILE A 152 5.87 2.84 15.88
CA ILE A 152 6.26 1.44 15.63
C ILE A 152 5.03 0.60 15.29
N LEU A 153 3.97 0.66 16.11
CA LEU A 153 2.74 -0.09 15.84
C LEU A 153 2.12 0.26 14.49
N GLY A 154 2.11 1.57 14.13
CA GLY A 154 1.57 2.04 12.86
C GLY A 154 2.29 1.48 11.62
N VAL A 155 3.58 1.13 11.75
CA VAL A 155 4.38 0.57 10.64
C VAL A 155 4.42 -0.96 10.67
N THR A 156 4.14 -1.59 11.81
CA THR A 156 4.34 -3.03 12.05
C THR A 156 3.63 -3.91 11.01
N LEU A 157 2.39 -3.56 10.61
CA LEU A 157 1.65 -4.34 9.61
C LEU A 157 2.31 -4.35 8.23
N ALA A 158 2.99 -3.28 7.86
CA ALA A 158 3.68 -3.17 6.58
C ALA A 158 5.09 -3.75 6.60
N LEU A 159 5.64 -4.05 7.78
CA LEU A 159 7.05 -4.45 7.93
C LEU A 159 7.42 -5.71 7.13
N PRO A 160 6.62 -6.81 7.15
CA PRO A 160 6.92 -7.98 6.32
C PRO A 160 6.91 -7.67 4.82
N ALA A 161 6.01 -6.79 4.38
CA ALA A 161 5.92 -6.36 2.99
C ALA A 161 7.10 -5.47 2.59
N LEU A 162 7.57 -4.57 3.48
CA LEU A 162 8.77 -3.77 3.27
C LEU A 162 10.01 -4.64 3.10
N VAL A 163 10.23 -5.59 4.03
CA VAL A 163 11.33 -6.56 3.94
C VAL A 163 11.21 -7.40 2.67
N GLY A 164 10.01 -7.88 2.35
CA GLY A 164 9.73 -8.63 1.13
C GLY A 164 10.03 -7.84 -0.14
N ASP A 165 9.61 -6.57 -0.23
CA ASP A 165 9.90 -5.72 -1.40
C ASP A 165 11.40 -5.40 -1.52
N LEU A 166 12.10 -5.15 -0.42
CA LEU A 166 13.55 -4.93 -0.41
C LEU A 166 14.31 -6.19 -0.87
N THR A 167 13.98 -7.36 -0.33
CA THR A 167 14.66 -8.63 -0.67
C THR A 167 14.31 -9.17 -2.05
N HIS A 168 13.11 -8.89 -2.58
CA HIS A 168 12.75 -9.14 -3.98
C HIS A 168 13.25 -8.05 -4.92
N ASN A 169 13.61 -6.92 -4.41
CA ASN A 169 14.05 -5.73 -5.14
C ASN A 169 13.03 -5.27 -6.19
N ASN A 170 11.74 -5.26 -5.79
CA ASN A 170 10.60 -4.85 -6.61
C ASN A 170 10.41 -3.32 -6.57
N VAL A 171 9.33 -2.78 -7.15
CA VAL A 171 9.06 -1.34 -7.31
C VAL A 171 8.02 -0.79 -6.33
N ASN A 172 7.42 -1.60 -5.43
CA ASN A 172 6.25 -1.16 -4.66
C ASN A 172 6.58 -0.10 -3.61
N ILE A 173 7.80 -0.12 -3.03
CA ILE A 173 8.26 0.96 -2.15
C ILE A 173 8.40 2.27 -2.93
N PHE A 174 8.82 2.23 -4.20
CA PHE A 174 8.86 3.42 -5.06
C PHE A 174 7.45 3.97 -5.31
N ILE A 175 6.46 3.11 -5.56
CA ILE A 175 5.05 3.53 -5.70
C ILE A 175 4.53 4.15 -4.39
N LEU A 176 4.80 3.51 -3.23
CA LEU A 176 4.46 4.08 -1.92
C LEU A 176 5.09 5.47 -1.71
N PHE A 177 6.37 5.62 -2.08
CA PHE A 177 7.08 6.90 -2.00
C PHE A 177 6.41 7.98 -2.84
N LEU A 178 6.04 7.69 -4.09
CA LEU A 178 5.34 8.63 -4.95
C LEU A 178 3.97 9.01 -4.41
N LEU A 179 3.21 8.04 -3.87
CA LEU A 179 1.94 8.31 -3.20
C LEU A 179 2.13 9.24 -2.01
N ALA A 180 3.07 8.92 -1.12
CA ALA A 180 3.35 9.73 0.06
C ALA A 180 3.86 11.14 -0.31
N ALA A 181 4.69 11.26 -1.35
CA ALA A 181 5.14 12.53 -1.90
C ALA A 181 3.97 13.37 -2.45
N SER A 182 3.04 12.73 -3.18
CA SER A 182 1.82 13.40 -3.66
C SER A 182 0.98 13.93 -2.49
N TRP A 183 0.77 13.12 -1.45
CA TRP A 183 0.02 13.55 -0.24
C TRP A 183 0.73 14.68 0.51
N GLU A 184 2.06 14.66 0.59
CA GLU A 184 2.83 15.75 1.19
C GLU A 184 2.72 17.04 0.36
N CYS A 185 2.74 16.95 -0.98
CA CYS A 185 2.48 18.11 -1.85
C CYS A 185 1.06 18.66 -1.64
N LEU A 186 0.03 17.80 -1.53
CA LEU A 186 -1.35 18.22 -1.21
C LEU A 186 -1.43 18.90 0.16
N ARG A 187 -0.73 18.37 1.17
CA ARG A 187 -0.65 18.97 2.50
C ARG A 187 -0.07 20.38 2.45
N ARG A 188 0.90 20.61 1.54
CA ARG A 188 1.52 21.94 1.29
C ARG A 188 0.73 22.80 0.31
N ARG A 189 -0.43 22.36 -0.17
CA ARG A 189 -1.26 23.04 -1.18
C ARG A 189 -0.57 23.18 -2.55
N TRP A 190 0.36 22.29 -2.89
CA TRP A 190 1.02 22.20 -4.19
C TRP A 190 0.26 21.23 -5.12
N ASP A 191 -0.98 21.59 -5.43
CA ASP A 191 -1.96 20.69 -6.10
C ASP A 191 -1.46 20.20 -7.47
N VAL A 192 -0.83 21.07 -8.26
CA VAL A 192 -0.28 20.70 -9.58
C VAL A 192 0.86 19.71 -9.44
N ILE A 193 1.81 19.98 -8.55
CA ILE A 193 2.95 19.08 -8.31
C ILE A 193 2.44 17.74 -7.76
N ALA A 194 1.44 17.76 -6.89
CA ALA A 194 0.82 16.55 -6.35
C ALA A 194 0.21 15.69 -7.47
N GLY A 195 -0.52 16.32 -8.42
CA GLY A 195 -1.09 15.64 -9.58
C GLY A 195 0.00 15.07 -10.50
N CYS A 196 1.08 15.81 -10.76
CA CYS A 196 2.22 15.32 -11.57
C CYS A 196 2.92 14.12 -10.91
N VAL A 197 3.14 14.15 -9.58
CA VAL A 197 3.75 13.03 -8.86
C VAL A 197 2.82 11.82 -8.84
N LEU A 198 1.52 12.03 -8.62
CA LEU A 198 0.54 10.94 -8.64
C LEU A 198 0.41 10.32 -10.03
N SER A 199 0.45 11.14 -11.10
CA SER A 199 0.44 10.64 -12.47
C SER A 199 1.66 9.75 -12.77
N LEU A 200 2.84 10.06 -12.22
CA LEU A 200 4.01 9.21 -12.32
C LEU A 200 3.78 7.86 -11.60
N ALA A 201 3.17 7.89 -10.41
CA ALA A 201 2.81 6.65 -9.71
C ALA A 201 1.86 5.77 -10.55
N ILE A 202 0.83 6.38 -11.16
CA ILE A 202 -0.13 5.71 -12.06
C ILE A 202 0.60 5.20 -13.32
N ALA A 203 1.47 6.02 -13.90
CA ALA A 203 2.21 5.68 -15.11
C ALA A 203 3.18 4.51 -14.89
N CYS A 204 3.73 4.36 -13.68
CA CYS A 204 4.59 3.22 -13.33
C CYS A 204 3.82 1.97 -12.92
N LYS A 205 2.63 2.14 -12.33
CA LYS A 205 1.77 1.04 -11.87
C LYS A 205 0.33 1.53 -11.76
N LEU A 206 -0.61 0.84 -12.40
CA LEU A 206 -2.00 1.31 -12.52
C LEU A 206 -2.78 1.39 -11.20
N THR A 207 -2.41 0.67 -10.17
CA THR A 207 -3.20 0.60 -8.94
C THR A 207 -3.51 1.98 -8.31
N PRO A 208 -2.63 3.01 -8.35
CA PRO A 208 -2.96 4.36 -7.89
C PRO A 208 -4.04 5.10 -8.71
N LEU A 209 -4.46 4.56 -9.87
CA LEU A 209 -5.55 5.14 -10.67
C LEU A 209 -6.85 5.32 -9.87
N LEU A 210 -7.05 4.51 -8.81
CA LEU A 210 -8.20 4.63 -7.92
C LEU A 210 -8.28 6.02 -7.24
N PHE A 211 -7.14 6.71 -7.05
CA PHE A 211 -7.12 8.09 -6.57
C PHE A 211 -7.73 9.10 -7.55
N VAL A 212 -7.76 8.80 -8.85
CA VAL A 212 -8.43 9.66 -9.84
C VAL A 212 -9.93 9.73 -9.54
N LEU A 213 -10.58 8.59 -9.24
CA LEU A 213 -11.99 8.55 -8.86
C LEU A 213 -12.23 9.28 -7.53
N TYR A 214 -11.32 9.16 -6.58
CA TYR A 214 -11.38 9.90 -5.33
C TYR A 214 -11.29 11.42 -5.57
N PHE A 215 -10.33 11.92 -6.37
CA PHE A 215 -10.19 13.35 -6.66
C PHE A 215 -11.33 13.88 -7.55
N LEU A 216 -11.92 13.03 -8.41
CA LEU A 216 -13.12 13.36 -9.16
C LEU A 216 -14.30 13.59 -8.19
N TRP A 217 -14.51 12.71 -7.22
CA TRP A 217 -15.51 12.89 -6.16
C TRP A 217 -15.27 14.17 -5.35
N LYS A 218 -14.01 14.48 -5.05
CA LYS A 218 -13.61 15.71 -4.33
C LYS A 218 -13.65 16.97 -5.19
N ARG A 219 -13.88 16.85 -6.50
CA ARG A 219 -13.84 17.96 -7.48
C ARG A 219 -12.51 18.73 -7.47
N SER A 220 -11.40 18.03 -7.19
CA SER A 220 -10.05 18.58 -7.13
C SER A 220 -9.48 18.80 -8.54
N TRP A 221 -10.08 19.71 -9.32
CA TRP A 221 -9.82 19.89 -10.75
C TRP A 221 -8.35 20.18 -11.08
N ARG A 222 -7.66 20.97 -10.25
CA ARG A 222 -6.22 21.25 -10.45
C ARG A 222 -5.37 19.98 -10.39
N VAL A 223 -5.66 19.10 -9.45
CA VAL A 223 -4.99 17.80 -9.32
C VAL A 223 -5.31 16.93 -10.54
N LEU A 224 -6.58 16.84 -10.93
CA LEU A 224 -7.03 16.02 -12.06
C LEU A 224 -6.40 16.46 -13.38
N LEU A 225 -6.40 17.77 -13.68
CA LEU A 225 -5.77 18.30 -14.89
C LEU A 225 -4.26 18.02 -14.90
N ALA A 226 -3.60 18.16 -13.74
CA ALA A 226 -2.18 17.83 -13.61
C ALA A 226 -1.91 16.32 -13.78
N ILE A 227 -2.84 15.45 -13.33
CA ILE A 227 -2.74 14.00 -13.59
C ILE A 227 -2.83 13.72 -15.08
N VAL A 228 -3.80 14.30 -15.78
CA VAL A 228 -3.96 14.09 -17.24
C VAL A 228 -2.72 14.58 -17.99
N ALA A 229 -2.26 15.79 -17.72
CA ALA A 229 -1.05 16.35 -18.35
C ALA A 229 0.19 15.50 -18.04
N GLY A 230 0.33 15.04 -16.78
CA GLY A 230 1.42 14.17 -16.37
C GLY A 230 1.36 12.78 -17.02
N LEU A 231 0.18 12.17 -17.19
CA LEU A 231 0.06 10.89 -17.91
C LEU A 231 0.47 11.02 -19.37
N LEU A 232 0.08 12.13 -20.04
CA LEU A 232 0.55 12.43 -21.41
C LEU A 232 2.08 12.54 -21.45
N MET A 233 2.68 13.21 -20.45
CA MET A 233 4.13 13.33 -20.33
C MET A 233 4.80 11.97 -20.11
N TRP A 234 4.32 11.16 -19.15
CA TRP A 234 5.01 9.94 -18.71
C TRP A 234 4.75 8.72 -19.62
N TRP A 235 3.62 8.64 -20.31
CA TRP A 235 3.35 7.54 -21.24
C TRP A 235 3.76 7.85 -22.67
N PHE A 236 3.68 9.11 -23.11
CA PHE A 236 3.92 9.45 -24.51
C PHE A 236 5.13 10.36 -24.71
N LEU A 237 5.16 11.55 -24.11
CA LEU A 237 6.15 12.55 -24.43
C LEU A 237 7.57 12.09 -24.09
N LEU A 238 7.85 11.77 -22.82
CA LEU A 238 9.17 11.39 -22.38
C LEU A 238 9.65 10.06 -23.02
N PRO A 239 8.86 8.97 -22.98
CA PRO A 239 9.28 7.73 -23.64
C PRO A 239 9.34 7.87 -25.17
N GLY A 240 8.45 8.64 -25.79
CA GLY A 240 8.49 8.92 -27.23
C GLY A 240 9.77 9.65 -27.66
N CYS A 241 10.23 10.61 -26.88
CA CYS A 241 11.51 11.30 -27.14
C CYS A 241 12.73 10.38 -26.92
N LEU A 242 12.68 9.44 -25.99
CA LEU A 242 13.82 8.59 -25.62
C LEU A 242 13.90 7.29 -26.44
N LEU A 243 12.76 6.68 -26.75
CA LEU A 243 12.66 5.38 -27.42
C LEU A 243 12.20 5.48 -28.87
N GLY A 244 11.74 6.66 -29.31
CA GLY A 244 11.07 6.88 -30.59
C GLY A 244 9.54 6.77 -30.46
N TRP A 245 8.80 7.63 -31.17
CA TRP A 245 7.34 7.75 -31.04
C TRP A 245 6.60 6.49 -31.48
N GLU A 246 6.89 5.98 -32.66
CA GLU A 246 6.27 4.77 -33.22
C GLU A 246 6.53 3.57 -32.30
N ARG A 247 7.78 3.38 -31.91
CA ARG A 247 8.19 2.28 -31.04
C ARG A 247 7.54 2.37 -29.66
N ASN A 248 7.50 3.55 -29.03
CA ASN A 248 6.84 3.72 -27.73
C ASN A 248 5.34 3.41 -27.82
N THR A 249 4.69 3.81 -28.91
CA THR A 249 3.27 3.51 -29.11
C THR A 249 3.03 2.00 -29.23
N GLN A 250 3.91 1.29 -29.96
CA GLN A 250 3.84 -0.18 -30.04
C GLN A 250 4.08 -0.84 -28.67
N LEU A 251 5.11 -0.42 -27.94
CA LEU A 251 5.42 -0.96 -26.60
C LEU A 251 4.25 -0.74 -25.61
N LEU A 252 3.62 0.43 -25.67
CA LEU A 252 2.43 0.72 -24.84
C LEU A 252 1.23 -0.15 -25.23
N ALA A 253 1.03 -0.37 -26.53
CA ALA A 253 -0.06 -1.24 -27.03
C ALA A 253 0.16 -2.69 -26.59
N ASP A 254 1.38 -3.21 -26.68
CA ASP A 254 1.71 -4.57 -26.28
C ASP A 254 1.64 -4.76 -24.76
N TRP A 255 2.12 -3.75 -23.99
CA TRP A 255 1.92 -3.72 -22.54
C TRP A 255 0.42 -3.70 -22.15
N TYR A 256 -0.40 -2.89 -22.84
CA TYR A 256 -1.85 -2.84 -22.61
C TYR A 256 -2.50 -4.21 -22.87
N ARG A 257 -2.15 -4.87 -23.97
CA ARG A 257 -2.66 -6.21 -24.28
C ARG A 257 -2.28 -7.23 -23.21
N LEU A 258 -1.01 -7.19 -22.75
CA LEU A 258 -0.49 -8.13 -21.75
C LEU A 258 -1.10 -7.89 -20.36
N MET A 259 -1.15 -6.65 -19.91
CA MET A 259 -1.40 -6.32 -18.49
C MET A 259 -2.81 -5.82 -18.20
N ILE A 260 -3.58 -5.43 -19.22
CA ILE A 260 -4.91 -4.83 -19.06
C ILE A 260 -5.97 -5.65 -19.81
N GLU A 261 -5.79 -5.87 -21.10
CA GLU A 261 -6.79 -6.54 -21.93
C GLU A 261 -7.04 -7.97 -21.46
N ARG A 262 -5.98 -8.78 -21.24
CA ARG A 262 -6.10 -10.17 -20.79
C ARG A 262 -6.87 -10.30 -19.47
N PRO A 263 -6.50 -9.64 -18.37
CA PRO A 263 -7.21 -9.81 -17.09
C PRO A 263 -8.55 -9.11 -17.02
N LEU A 264 -8.72 -7.92 -17.63
CA LEU A 264 -9.94 -7.12 -17.47
C LEU A 264 -11.01 -7.45 -18.51
N LEU A 265 -10.61 -7.73 -19.76
CA LEU A 265 -11.55 -7.94 -20.87
C LEU A 265 -11.71 -9.43 -21.21
N LYS A 266 -10.63 -10.24 -21.13
CA LYS A 266 -10.68 -11.67 -21.44
C LYS A 266 -10.89 -12.55 -20.22
N GLY A 267 -10.90 -11.97 -18.99
CA GLY A 267 -11.15 -12.70 -17.76
C GLY A 267 -10.01 -13.66 -17.36
N GLU A 268 -8.81 -13.48 -17.90
CA GLU A 268 -7.63 -14.28 -17.55
C GLU A 268 -7.08 -13.86 -16.16
N VAL A 269 -7.82 -14.21 -15.11
CA VAL A 269 -7.49 -13.83 -13.74
C VAL A 269 -6.49 -14.81 -13.13
N THR A 270 -5.47 -14.28 -12.46
CA THR A 270 -4.52 -15.08 -11.68
C THR A 270 -5.17 -15.53 -10.37
N SER A 271 -5.55 -16.81 -10.29
CA SER A 271 -6.18 -17.41 -9.10
C SER A 271 -5.19 -17.98 -8.09
N GLU A 272 -3.89 -18.06 -8.42
CA GLU A 272 -2.84 -18.61 -7.55
C GLU A 272 -2.86 -18.01 -6.13
N HIS A 273 -2.54 -18.83 -5.12
CA HIS A 273 -2.58 -18.45 -3.71
C HIS A 273 -1.77 -17.19 -3.33
N PRO A 274 -0.64 -16.83 -3.99
CA PRO A 274 0.04 -15.58 -3.68
C PRO A 274 -0.77 -14.32 -4.06
N ASN A 275 -1.76 -14.44 -4.96
CA ASN A 275 -2.66 -13.33 -5.26
C ASN A 275 -3.70 -13.15 -4.15
N GLN A 276 -3.58 -12.06 -3.41
CA GLN A 276 -4.41 -11.71 -2.24
C GLN A 276 -5.37 -10.53 -2.54
N SER A 277 -5.68 -10.29 -3.82
CA SER A 277 -6.78 -9.38 -4.19
C SER A 277 -8.14 -10.06 -4.00
N LEU A 278 -9.21 -9.29 -3.89
CA LEU A 278 -10.58 -9.83 -3.93
C LEU A 278 -10.86 -10.57 -5.22
N VAL A 279 -10.29 -10.10 -6.33
CA VAL A 279 -10.43 -10.72 -7.65
C VAL A 279 -9.84 -12.14 -7.64
N GLY A 280 -8.56 -12.27 -7.32
CA GLY A 280 -7.89 -13.57 -7.26
C GLY A 280 -8.48 -14.51 -6.21
N TRP A 281 -8.90 -13.96 -5.05
CA TRP A 281 -9.55 -14.72 -3.98
C TRP A 281 -10.92 -15.25 -4.41
N THR A 282 -11.73 -14.42 -5.10
CA THR A 282 -13.05 -14.82 -5.62
C THR A 282 -12.90 -15.97 -6.65
N TYR A 283 -12.03 -15.82 -7.64
CA TYR A 283 -11.82 -16.89 -8.62
C TYR A 283 -11.32 -18.18 -7.97
N ARG A 284 -10.35 -18.10 -7.06
CA ARG A 284 -9.79 -19.27 -6.37
C ARG A 284 -10.80 -20.05 -5.54
N LEU A 285 -11.71 -19.37 -4.85
CA LEU A 285 -12.65 -20.04 -3.94
C LEU A 285 -14.02 -20.34 -4.56
N PHE A 286 -14.42 -19.62 -5.60
CA PHE A 286 -15.77 -19.74 -6.17
C PHE A 286 -15.80 -20.22 -7.63
N THR A 287 -14.66 -20.63 -8.19
CA THR A 287 -14.57 -21.28 -9.51
C THR A 287 -13.61 -22.45 -9.45
N HIS A 288 -13.68 -23.35 -10.45
CA HIS A 288 -12.69 -24.40 -10.61
C HIS A 288 -11.39 -23.84 -11.22
N SER A 289 -10.72 -22.98 -10.42
CA SER A 289 -9.45 -22.34 -10.79
C SER A 289 -8.31 -22.82 -9.90
N PRO A 290 -7.09 -23.03 -10.43
CA PRO A 290 -5.99 -23.60 -9.66
C PRO A 290 -5.50 -22.61 -8.60
N SER A 291 -5.33 -23.11 -7.36
CA SER A 291 -4.71 -22.38 -6.26
C SER A 291 -3.19 -22.52 -6.23
N PHE A 292 -2.66 -23.61 -6.76
CA PHE A 292 -1.25 -23.87 -6.99
C PHE A 292 -1.00 -24.17 -8.46
N VAL A 293 0.09 -23.61 -8.97
CA VAL A 293 0.53 -23.75 -10.35
C VAL A 293 2.02 -24.05 -10.36
N HIS A 294 2.45 -24.99 -11.18
CA HIS A 294 3.84 -25.22 -11.54
C HIS A 294 4.11 -24.60 -12.92
N TYR A 295 5.26 -23.98 -13.07
CA TYR A 295 5.66 -23.45 -14.37
C TYR A 295 6.57 -24.45 -15.07
N ARG A 296 6.14 -24.91 -16.26
CA ARG A 296 6.95 -25.76 -17.14
C ARG A 296 7.60 -24.85 -18.19
N THR A 297 8.91 -24.80 -18.19
CA THR A 297 9.67 -24.08 -19.22
C THR A 297 9.57 -24.79 -20.54
N THR A 298 9.11 -24.07 -21.57
CA THR A 298 9.06 -24.51 -22.97
C THR A 298 9.91 -23.61 -23.85
N GLN A 299 10.02 -23.95 -25.15
CA GLN A 299 10.75 -23.11 -26.10
C GLN A 299 10.13 -21.70 -26.23
N ASP A 300 8.80 -21.58 -26.05
CA ASP A 300 8.03 -20.34 -26.20
C ASP A 300 7.84 -19.57 -24.88
N GLY A 301 8.34 -20.08 -23.75
CA GLY A 301 8.23 -19.47 -22.43
C GLY A 301 7.74 -20.44 -21.34
N ASP A 302 7.46 -19.90 -20.14
CA ASP A 302 6.96 -20.67 -19.01
C ASP A 302 5.43 -20.83 -19.11
N ILE A 303 4.96 -22.07 -19.25
CA ILE A 303 3.53 -22.40 -19.29
C ILE A 303 3.06 -22.80 -17.89
N PRO A 304 2.01 -22.15 -17.33
CA PRO A 304 1.44 -22.53 -16.05
C PRO A 304 0.70 -23.87 -16.16
N VAL A 305 1.08 -24.83 -15.33
CA VAL A 305 0.44 -26.14 -15.21
C VAL A 305 -0.27 -26.23 -13.86
N PRO A 306 -1.59 -26.40 -13.82
CA PRO A 306 -2.33 -26.56 -12.58
C PRO A 306 -1.79 -27.70 -11.72
N ALA A 307 -1.61 -27.45 -10.41
CA ALA A 307 -1.10 -28.44 -9.46
C ALA A 307 -2.13 -28.82 -8.38
N ALA A 308 -2.93 -27.86 -7.91
CA ALA A 308 -3.96 -28.13 -6.90
C ALA A 308 -5.10 -27.11 -6.98
N TYR A 309 -6.29 -27.55 -6.56
CA TYR A 309 -7.52 -26.75 -6.49
C TYR A 309 -8.06 -26.78 -5.06
N HIS A 310 -8.55 -25.65 -4.54
CA HIS A 310 -9.08 -25.52 -3.18
C HIS A 310 -10.35 -24.67 -3.15
N ASN A 311 -11.14 -24.72 -4.22
CA ASN A 311 -12.41 -24.02 -4.28
C ASN A 311 -13.46 -24.63 -3.32
N TRP A 312 -14.29 -23.78 -2.72
CA TRP A 312 -15.40 -24.19 -1.89
C TRP A 312 -16.60 -24.65 -2.72
N ILE A 313 -16.82 -23.95 -3.84
CA ILE A 313 -17.90 -24.18 -4.78
C ILE A 313 -17.44 -23.74 -6.17
N ASP A 314 -18.05 -24.28 -7.20
CA ASP A 314 -17.84 -23.83 -8.58
C ASP A 314 -19.13 -23.15 -9.08
N LEU A 315 -19.09 -21.80 -9.12
CA LEU A 315 -20.18 -20.97 -9.64
C LEU A 315 -19.98 -20.61 -11.12
N GLY A 316 -18.86 -21.05 -11.71
CA GLY A 316 -18.43 -20.66 -13.04
C GLY A 316 -17.77 -19.26 -13.13
N PRO A 317 -16.99 -19.02 -14.19
CA PRO A 317 -16.22 -17.80 -14.36
C PRO A 317 -17.09 -16.54 -14.51
N ASP A 318 -18.26 -16.64 -15.14
CA ASP A 318 -19.15 -15.51 -15.38
C ASP A 318 -19.73 -14.95 -14.06
N VAL A 319 -20.16 -15.85 -13.15
CA VAL A 319 -20.66 -15.43 -11.84
C VAL A 319 -19.53 -14.80 -11.03
N ALA A 320 -18.36 -15.40 -11.03
CA ALA A 320 -17.19 -14.84 -10.34
C ALA A 320 -16.81 -13.46 -10.91
N TRP A 321 -16.87 -13.28 -12.23
CA TRP A 321 -16.65 -11.99 -12.88
C TRP A 321 -17.64 -10.91 -12.37
N TRP A 322 -18.94 -11.23 -12.33
CA TRP A 322 -19.96 -10.32 -11.78
C TRP A 322 -19.73 -10.02 -10.28
N MET A 323 -19.35 -11.03 -9.49
CA MET A 323 -19.00 -10.82 -8.08
C MET A 323 -17.87 -9.79 -7.93
N THR A 324 -16.83 -9.85 -8.76
CA THR A 324 -15.71 -8.88 -8.71
C THR A 324 -16.18 -7.47 -9.07
N LYS A 325 -17.11 -7.29 -10.01
CA LYS A 325 -17.71 -5.99 -10.34
C LYS A 325 -18.55 -5.44 -9.21
N ILE A 326 -19.34 -6.29 -8.54
CA ILE A 326 -20.15 -5.91 -7.38
C ILE A 326 -19.23 -5.42 -6.24
N TRP A 327 -18.13 -6.11 -5.95
CA TRP A 327 -17.13 -5.65 -4.98
C TRP A 327 -16.58 -4.27 -5.32
N GLY A 328 -16.25 -4.03 -6.59
CA GLY A 328 -15.77 -2.73 -7.05
C GLY A 328 -16.81 -1.62 -6.89
N ILE A 329 -18.05 -1.87 -7.30
CA ILE A 329 -19.17 -0.92 -7.17
C ILE A 329 -19.43 -0.62 -5.69
N LEU A 330 -19.52 -1.65 -4.83
CA LEU A 330 -19.72 -1.48 -3.40
C LEU A 330 -18.62 -0.61 -2.78
N PHE A 331 -17.37 -0.88 -3.14
CA PHE A 331 -16.23 -0.09 -2.66
C PHE A 331 -16.37 1.39 -3.07
N LEU A 332 -16.74 1.68 -4.32
CA LEU A 332 -16.91 3.04 -4.83
C LEU A 332 -18.10 3.75 -4.15
N VAL A 333 -19.22 3.07 -3.96
CA VAL A 333 -20.38 3.61 -3.23
C VAL A 333 -19.98 3.96 -1.79
N LEU A 334 -19.27 3.07 -1.11
CA LEU A 334 -18.76 3.33 0.24
C LEU A 334 -17.74 4.47 0.23
N MET A 335 -16.88 4.58 -0.78
CA MET A 335 -15.95 5.71 -0.91
C MET A 335 -16.70 7.04 -0.99
N VAL A 336 -17.72 7.15 -1.84
CA VAL A 336 -18.54 8.35 -1.96
C VAL A 336 -19.26 8.68 -0.65
N TRP A 337 -19.76 7.66 0.05
CA TRP A 337 -20.47 7.83 1.30
C TRP A 337 -19.59 8.19 2.49
N LEU A 338 -18.39 7.62 2.59
CA LEU A 338 -17.46 7.80 3.72
C LEU A 338 -16.54 9.01 3.54
N CYS A 339 -16.06 9.26 2.31
CA CYS A 339 -15.06 10.28 2.04
C CYS A 339 -15.70 11.65 1.85
N ARG A 340 -16.08 12.30 2.97
CA ARG A 340 -16.79 13.60 2.99
C ARG A 340 -15.98 14.76 3.59
N THR A 341 -14.70 14.55 3.93
CA THR A 341 -13.82 15.61 4.45
C THR A 341 -13.71 16.75 3.44
N SER A 342 -13.84 18.00 3.89
CA SER A 342 -13.73 19.17 3.02
C SER A 342 -12.40 19.22 2.29
N GLU A 343 -12.39 19.68 1.02
CA GLU A 343 -11.14 19.82 0.26
C GLU A 343 -10.13 20.77 0.93
N ASN A 344 -10.61 21.75 1.71
CA ASN A 344 -9.76 22.68 2.44
C ASN A 344 -8.97 22.03 3.57
N GLU A 345 -9.42 20.91 4.08
CA GLU A 345 -8.77 20.10 5.12
C GLU A 345 -7.69 19.23 4.49
N ARG A 346 -6.43 19.68 4.51
CA ARG A 346 -5.32 19.10 3.76
C ARG A 346 -4.52 18.04 4.53
N HIS A 347 -4.74 17.89 5.82
CA HIS A 347 -4.06 16.93 6.71
C HIS A 347 -4.97 16.56 7.88
N GLY A 348 -4.48 15.70 8.75
CA GLY A 348 -5.20 15.21 9.92
C GLY A 348 -5.78 13.82 9.69
N TRP A 349 -6.24 13.20 10.76
CA TRP A 349 -6.65 11.81 10.77
C TRP A 349 -7.83 11.51 9.81
N ARG A 350 -8.77 12.44 9.60
CA ARG A 350 -9.89 12.24 8.66
C ARG A 350 -9.39 12.15 7.21
N ARG A 351 -8.55 13.10 6.79
CA ARG A 351 -7.98 13.08 5.44
C ARG A 351 -7.13 11.83 5.20
N SER A 352 -6.32 11.45 6.18
CA SER A 352 -5.51 10.23 6.08
C SER A 352 -6.37 8.96 6.09
N ALA A 353 -7.50 8.93 6.80
CA ALA A 353 -8.44 7.81 6.76
C ALA A 353 -9.13 7.66 5.38
N GLU A 354 -9.49 8.78 4.72
CA GLU A 354 -9.98 8.74 3.34
C GLU A 354 -8.92 8.19 2.36
N TYR A 355 -7.66 8.64 2.48
CA TYR A 355 -6.57 8.10 1.65
C TYR A 355 -6.26 6.63 1.99
N ALA A 356 -6.34 6.25 3.28
CA ALA A 356 -6.20 4.86 3.71
C ALA A 356 -7.29 3.95 3.13
N TRP A 357 -8.54 4.44 3.03
CA TRP A 357 -9.62 3.74 2.33
C TRP A 357 -9.24 3.46 0.87
N VAL A 358 -8.80 4.48 0.13
CA VAL A 358 -8.40 4.32 -1.27
C VAL A 358 -7.23 3.35 -1.42
N VAL A 359 -6.23 3.42 -0.51
CA VAL A 359 -5.08 2.51 -0.49
C VAL A 359 -5.50 1.07 -0.27
N LEU A 360 -6.46 0.81 0.66
CA LEU A 360 -7.00 -0.54 0.86
C LEU A 360 -7.76 -1.02 -0.38
N GLY A 361 -8.48 -0.11 -1.06
CA GLY A 361 -9.08 -0.38 -2.37
C GLY A 361 -8.06 -0.77 -3.44
N MET A 362 -6.90 -0.12 -3.48
CA MET A 362 -5.82 -0.49 -4.40
C MET A 362 -5.33 -1.94 -4.18
N LEU A 363 -5.31 -2.41 -2.91
CA LEU A 363 -4.93 -3.79 -2.59
C LEU A 363 -6.04 -4.79 -2.89
N LEU A 364 -7.29 -4.43 -2.58
CA LEU A 364 -8.43 -5.33 -2.70
C LEU A 364 -8.92 -5.48 -4.15
N LEU A 365 -8.96 -4.39 -4.92
CA LEU A 365 -9.58 -4.35 -6.26
C LEU A 365 -8.57 -4.52 -7.40
N SER A 366 -7.28 -4.61 -7.12
CA SER A 366 -6.26 -4.93 -8.12
C SER A 366 -6.49 -6.32 -8.71
N GLU A 367 -6.14 -6.52 -9.98
CA GLU A 367 -6.12 -7.87 -10.58
C GLU A 367 -5.16 -8.79 -9.82
N ARG A 368 -3.99 -8.25 -9.45
CA ARG A 368 -2.96 -8.98 -8.67
C ARG A 368 -2.51 -8.18 -7.46
N THR A 369 -2.60 -8.79 -6.29
CA THR A 369 -2.03 -8.27 -5.04
C THR A 369 -1.16 -9.30 -4.36
N TRP A 370 0.15 -9.15 -4.52
CA TRP A 370 1.15 -9.98 -3.87
C TRP A 370 1.49 -9.43 -2.48
N LYS A 371 2.06 -10.25 -1.59
CA LYS A 371 2.45 -9.86 -0.22
C LYS A 371 3.21 -8.52 -0.15
N HIS A 372 4.14 -8.29 -1.07
CA HIS A 372 4.96 -7.08 -1.10
C HIS A 372 4.23 -5.82 -1.61
N HIS A 373 2.99 -5.93 -2.13
CA HIS A 373 2.14 -4.76 -2.41
C HIS A 373 1.64 -4.11 -1.11
N ALA A 374 1.56 -4.87 -0.02
CA ALA A 374 1.10 -4.42 1.29
C ALA A 374 2.04 -3.40 1.97
N VAL A 375 3.14 -2.95 1.33
CA VAL A 375 3.95 -1.81 1.80
C VAL A 375 3.10 -0.56 1.97
N THR A 376 2.02 -0.42 1.21
CA THR A 376 1.09 0.71 1.29
C THR A 376 0.27 0.73 2.59
N LEU A 377 0.23 -0.38 3.36
CA LEU A 377 -0.42 -0.43 4.68
C LEU A 377 0.22 0.49 5.73
N ILE A 378 1.36 1.11 5.44
CA ILE A 378 1.95 2.16 6.28
C ILE A 378 0.92 3.27 6.58
N LEU A 379 0.20 3.76 5.58
CA LEU A 379 -0.79 4.81 5.81
C LEU A 379 -2.00 4.33 6.60
N PRO A 380 -2.70 3.23 6.26
CA PRO A 380 -3.76 2.66 7.08
C PRO A 380 -3.34 2.38 8.53
N GLY A 381 -2.16 1.78 8.73
CA GLY A 381 -1.65 1.47 10.07
C GLY A 381 -1.42 2.72 10.91
N ILE A 382 -0.68 3.71 10.38
CA ILE A 382 -0.44 5.00 11.08
C ILE A 382 -1.78 5.72 11.34
N THR A 383 -2.72 5.70 10.41
CA THR A 383 -4.03 6.34 10.57
C THR A 383 -4.84 5.72 11.70
N LEU A 384 -4.93 4.37 11.75
CA LEU A 384 -5.65 3.67 12.81
C LEU A 384 -5.01 3.91 14.18
N VAL A 385 -3.68 3.89 14.28
CA VAL A 385 -2.98 4.20 15.54
C VAL A 385 -3.16 5.67 15.91
N THR A 386 -3.18 6.59 14.94
CA THR A 386 -3.52 8.01 15.24
C THR A 386 -4.93 8.12 15.83
N ALA A 387 -5.89 7.31 15.35
CA ALA A 387 -7.23 7.29 15.92
C ALA A 387 -7.26 6.77 17.37
N LEU A 388 -6.36 5.87 17.78
CA LEU A 388 -6.20 5.48 19.20
C LEU A 388 -5.73 6.66 20.07
N ALA A 389 -4.91 7.54 19.52
CA ALA A 389 -4.38 8.72 20.20
C ALA A 389 -5.39 9.88 20.32
N LEU A 390 -6.57 9.80 19.70
CA LEU A 390 -7.59 10.85 19.74
C LEU A 390 -8.40 10.76 21.05
N PRO A 391 -8.42 11.81 21.90
CA PRO A 391 -9.16 11.77 23.18
C PRO A 391 -10.67 11.67 23.01
N GLY A 392 -11.22 12.18 21.90
CA GLY A 392 -12.66 12.16 21.62
C GLY A 392 -13.22 10.80 21.19
N ASN A 393 -12.41 9.81 20.89
CA ASN A 393 -12.86 8.49 20.47
C ASN A 393 -13.34 7.67 21.68
N SER A 394 -14.45 6.92 21.50
CA SER A 394 -14.99 6.04 22.54
C SER A 394 -14.06 4.84 22.82
N ALA A 395 -14.13 4.27 24.01
CA ALA A 395 -13.39 3.06 24.38
C ALA A 395 -13.73 1.89 23.44
N TRP A 396 -15.00 1.77 23.03
CA TRP A 396 -15.44 0.76 22.06
C TRP A 396 -14.68 0.89 20.72
N LEU A 397 -14.60 2.11 20.17
CA LEU A 397 -13.89 2.35 18.90
C LEU A 397 -12.39 2.01 19.02
N ARG A 398 -11.76 2.37 20.15
CA ARG A 398 -10.35 2.00 20.41
C ARG A 398 -10.16 0.48 20.46
N ARG A 399 -11.06 -0.26 21.12
CA ARG A 399 -11.02 -1.72 21.17
C ARG A 399 -11.23 -2.34 19.80
N LEU A 400 -12.16 -1.82 19.00
CA LEU A 400 -12.37 -2.25 17.62
C LEU A 400 -11.11 -2.05 16.78
N ILE A 401 -10.50 -0.87 16.84
CA ILE A 401 -9.26 -0.55 16.08
C ILE A 401 -8.12 -1.47 16.52
N MET A 402 -7.90 -1.62 17.84
CA MET A 402 -6.83 -2.49 18.34
C MET A 402 -7.08 -3.95 17.96
N GLY A 403 -8.30 -4.45 18.09
CA GLY A 403 -8.68 -5.79 17.64
C GLY A 403 -8.41 -5.99 16.15
N SER A 404 -8.77 -5.00 15.33
CA SER A 404 -8.53 -5.03 13.87
C SER A 404 -7.03 -5.08 13.53
N LEU A 405 -6.21 -4.27 14.19
CA LEU A 405 -4.76 -4.28 14.01
C LEU A 405 -4.15 -5.63 14.45
N THR A 406 -4.60 -6.17 15.59
CA THR A 406 -4.14 -7.46 16.13
C THR A 406 -4.52 -8.61 15.19
N TRP A 407 -5.77 -8.68 14.74
CA TRP A 407 -6.21 -9.74 13.82
C TRP A 407 -5.53 -9.63 12.46
N ALA A 408 -5.37 -8.42 11.91
CA ALA A 408 -4.63 -8.23 10.67
C ALA A 408 -3.17 -8.69 10.80
N PHE A 409 -2.51 -8.35 11.92
CA PHE A 409 -1.16 -8.84 12.21
C PHE A 409 -1.12 -10.37 12.31
N PHE A 410 -2.04 -10.96 13.04
CA PHE A 410 -2.14 -12.41 13.18
C PHE A 410 -2.27 -13.10 11.82
N LEU A 411 -3.19 -12.64 10.97
CA LEU A 411 -3.45 -13.21 9.65
C LEU A 411 -2.29 -13.03 8.66
N MET A 412 -1.54 -11.94 8.77
CA MET A 412 -0.49 -11.62 7.80
C MET A 412 0.90 -12.13 8.21
N VAL A 413 1.17 -12.23 9.50
CA VAL A 413 2.53 -12.50 10.01
C VAL A 413 2.65 -13.91 10.58
N ILE A 414 1.71 -14.33 11.41
CA ILE A 414 1.81 -15.59 12.15
C ILE A 414 1.90 -16.83 11.26
N PRO A 415 1.14 -16.93 10.14
CA PRO A 415 1.26 -18.11 9.27
C PRO A 415 2.69 -18.35 8.74
N GLY A 416 3.43 -17.27 8.49
CA GLY A 416 4.83 -17.37 8.04
C GLY A 416 5.80 -17.90 9.09
N LEU A 417 5.46 -17.79 10.37
CA LEU A 417 6.27 -18.30 11.48
C LEU A 417 6.09 -19.82 11.69
N TRP A 418 4.95 -20.39 11.25
CA TRP A 418 4.65 -21.83 11.40
C TRP A 418 5.08 -22.67 10.20
N GLY A 419 5.82 -22.08 9.27
CA GLY A 419 6.39 -22.78 8.14
C GLY A 419 5.69 -22.49 6.81
N ARG A 420 6.38 -22.84 5.72
CA ARG A 420 5.97 -22.48 4.36
C ARG A 420 4.63 -23.12 3.98
N SER A 421 4.44 -24.39 4.26
CA SER A 421 3.18 -25.11 3.95
C SER A 421 1.97 -24.47 4.62
N PHE A 422 2.07 -24.13 5.91
CA PHE A 422 0.99 -23.47 6.64
C PHE A 422 0.72 -22.06 6.10
N GLN A 423 1.77 -21.32 5.77
CA GLN A 423 1.65 -20.00 5.16
C GLN A 423 0.94 -20.07 3.81
N ASP A 424 1.32 -21.02 2.95
CA ASP A 424 0.74 -21.17 1.62
C ASP A 424 -0.75 -21.54 1.71
N MET A 425 -1.13 -22.42 2.64
CA MET A 425 -2.54 -22.76 2.91
C MET A 425 -3.33 -21.57 3.47
N ALA A 426 -2.76 -20.78 4.38
CA ALA A 426 -3.39 -19.55 4.85
C ALA A 426 -3.63 -18.55 3.70
N LEU A 427 -2.70 -18.44 2.75
CA LEU A 427 -2.86 -17.63 1.55
C LEU A 427 -3.91 -18.18 0.58
N VAL A 428 -4.03 -19.51 0.46
CA VAL A 428 -5.12 -20.14 -0.32
C VAL A 428 -6.47 -19.62 0.14
N TYR A 429 -6.70 -19.59 1.46
CA TYR A 429 -7.96 -19.08 2.03
C TYR A 429 -8.01 -17.58 2.22
N GLY A 430 -7.01 -16.82 1.73
CA GLY A 430 -7.05 -15.37 1.65
C GLY A 430 -6.72 -14.65 2.94
N SER A 431 -5.75 -15.15 3.72
CA SER A 431 -5.38 -14.53 5.00
C SER A 431 -5.08 -13.04 4.90
N HIS A 432 -4.35 -12.59 3.87
CA HIS A 432 -4.10 -11.16 3.64
C HIS A 432 -5.34 -10.45 3.12
N THR A 433 -6.15 -11.07 2.25
CA THR A 433 -7.43 -10.48 1.76
C THR A 433 -8.36 -10.17 2.92
N VAL A 434 -8.53 -11.13 3.85
CA VAL A 434 -9.35 -10.95 5.06
C VAL A 434 -8.76 -9.86 5.96
N ALA A 435 -7.43 -9.81 6.12
CA ALA A 435 -6.77 -8.74 6.87
C ALA A 435 -7.07 -7.36 6.27
N PHE A 436 -6.99 -7.21 4.94
CA PHE A 436 -7.32 -5.94 4.26
C PHE A 436 -8.78 -5.55 4.43
N LEU A 437 -9.71 -6.52 4.40
CA LEU A 437 -11.14 -6.29 4.67
C LEU A 437 -11.38 -5.85 6.11
N ILE A 438 -10.74 -6.47 7.09
CA ILE A 438 -10.82 -6.06 8.51
C ILE A 438 -10.33 -4.62 8.69
N LEU A 439 -9.19 -4.26 8.08
CA LEU A 439 -8.66 -2.90 8.14
C LEU A 439 -9.57 -1.90 7.42
N ALA A 440 -10.16 -2.29 6.28
CA ALA A 440 -11.12 -1.45 5.57
C ALA A 440 -12.38 -1.21 6.40
N ALA A 441 -12.91 -2.24 7.06
CA ALA A 441 -14.04 -2.11 7.96
C ALA A 441 -13.71 -1.17 9.14
N ALA A 442 -12.53 -1.27 9.74
CA ALA A 442 -12.10 -0.38 10.81
C ALA A 442 -11.99 1.10 10.35
N ILE A 443 -11.43 1.34 9.17
CA ILE A 443 -11.38 2.69 8.57
C ILE A 443 -12.79 3.19 8.24
N ALA A 444 -13.69 2.35 7.72
CA ALA A 444 -15.07 2.72 7.43
C ALA A 444 -15.83 3.14 8.70
N VAL A 445 -15.70 2.35 9.77
CA VAL A 445 -16.31 2.68 11.08
C VAL A 445 -15.73 3.98 11.64
N LEU A 446 -14.40 4.17 11.55
CA LEU A 446 -13.73 5.41 11.99
C LEU A 446 -14.27 6.64 11.23
N LEU A 447 -14.40 6.56 9.91
CA LEU A 447 -14.94 7.65 9.09
C LEU A 447 -16.42 7.90 9.36
N HIS A 448 -17.21 6.85 9.54
CA HIS A 448 -18.65 6.95 9.85
C HIS A 448 -18.92 7.58 11.21
N THR A 449 -18.23 7.18 12.26
CA THR A 449 -18.41 7.70 13.62
C THR A 449 -17.99 9.17 13.75
N ALA A 450 -17.16 9.66 12.85
CA ALA A 450 -16.72 11.05 12.81
C ALA A 450 -17.74 12.01 12.17
N LEU A 451 -18.71 11.52 11.38
CA LEU A 451 -19.67 12.34 10.66
C LEU A 451 -20.55 13.25 11.56
N PRO A 452 -21.04 12.82 12.75
CA PRO A 452 -21.88 13.67 13.60
C PRO A 452 -21.16 14.81 14.33
N GLN A 453 -19.83 14.76 14.47
CA GLN A 453 -19.07 15.76 15.24
C GLN A 453 -18.80 17.04 14.45
N ALA A 454 -18.79 17.00 13.12
CA ALA A 454 -18.59 18.17 12.27
C ALA A 454 -19.75 19.15 12.35
N ASP A 455 -21.01 18.66 12.43
CA ASP A 455 -22.21 19.51 12.53
C ASP A 455 -22.37 20.16 13.92
N LYS A 456 -21.95 19.47 14.99
CA LYS A 456 -22.00 20.03 16.35
C LYS A 456 -21.00 21.17 16.57
N GLY A 457 -19.82 21.12 15.94
CA GLY A 457 -18.82 22.18 16.00
C GLY A 457 -19.24 23.45 15.25
N MET A 458 -19.99 23.33 14.17
CA MET A 458 -20.52 24.47 13.40
C MET A 458 -21.72 25.11 14.10
N ALA A 459 -22.61 24.31 14.67
CA ALA A 459 -23.74 24.80 15.48
C ALA A 459 -23.30 25.51 16.78
N GLY A 460 -22.21 25.05 17.42
CA GLY A 460 -21.62 25.70 18.58
C GLY A 460 -20.95 27.06 18.25
N ARG A 461 -20.32 27.19 17.08
CA ARG A 461 -19.74 28.47 16.63
C ARG A 461 -20.81 29.50 16.28
N ILE A 462 -21.94 29.10 15.66
CA ILE A 462 -23.06 29.98 15.33
C ILE A 462 -23.74 30.47 16.61
N ARG A 463 -23.90 29.66 17.64
CA ARG A 463 -24.45 30.07 18.94
C ARG A 463 -23.51 31.00 19.71
N GLY A 464 -22.17 30.81 19.62
CA GLY A 464 -21.19 31.70 20.25
C GLY A 464 -21.10 33.07 19.63
N MET A 465 -21.35 33.24 18.33
CA MET A 465 -21.39 34.53 17.66
C MET A 465 -22.67 35.35 17.93
N GLY A 466 -23.77 34.68 18.31
CA GLY A 466 -25.04 35.36 18.61
C GLY A 466 -25.15 35.98 20.00
N CYS A 467 -24.22 35.64 20.94
CA CYS A 467 -24.27 36.16 22.33
C CYS A 467 -23.30 37.33 22.65
N SER A 468 -22.43 37.70 21.70
CA SER A 468 -21.44 38.75 21.93
C SER A 468 -21.91 40.17 21.56
N ASN A 469 -23.11 40.37 20.99
CA ASN A 469 -23.53 41.67 20.49
C ASN A 469 -24.67 42.35 21.33
N ARG A 470 -24.81 41.99 22.62
CA ARG A 470 -25.73 42.73 23.54
C ARG A 470 -25.09 43.05 24.85
N ARG A 471 -24.01 43.83 24.85
CA ARG A 471 -23.57 44.60 26.02
C ARG A 471 -22.62 45.71 25.54
N THR A 472 -23.19 46.81 25.06
CA THR A 472 -22.65 48.20 25.17
C THR A 472 -23.65 49.15 24.50
N GLN A 473 -24.68 49.49 25.25
CA GLN A 473 -25.40 50.78 25.12
C GLN A 473 -26.21 50.95 26.41
N THR A 474 -25.64 51.61 27.39
CA THR A 474 -26.30 52.52 28.33
C THR A 474 -25.22 53.15 29.21
N VAL A 475 -25.16 54.45 29.14
CA VAL A 475 -24.68 55.60 29.87
C VAL A 475 -23.53 56.30 29.19
#